data_eaf060e498427f9c5f240fd13f392739
#
_entry.id   eaf060e498427f9c5f240fd13f392739
#
_cell.length_a   1.000
_cell.length_b   1.000
_cell.length_c   1.000
_cell.angle_alpha   90.00
_cell.angle_beta   90.00
_cell.angle_gamma   90.00
#
_symmetry.space_group_name_H-M   'P 1'
#
loop_
_entity.id
_entity.type
_entity.pdbx_description
1 polymer ?
#
loop_
_entity_poly.entity_id
_entity_poly.type
_entity_poly.pdbx_seq_one_letter_code
_entity_poly.pdbx_strand_id
1 'polypeptide(L)'
;MKNWLEKQFRLSEFNTNIKTELLAGLTTFVTMAYVLATIPNILAGAGYDKHTTLTAMILLIILTSCAMALVTNRPFALAPGLGSVGIIASMITNEGVSMPIAAGVIFWSGVLFIIISFFGLREAVVRVIPVSLKHAVSAGIGLFIALLGAKNCGLIVANDAKNCLSFGNLASPSVIVAVIGFLILLVIKVRNIPGGMILAILLTTLAGIPFGVTHAPESIFAFPAGIGHQFLKVDFLGALNFAYIPFLIALFVPDFFSTFGTVLGVGAKAGYLDKDGNLPGIDKCFKVDAIATSFGALFGMPSLTTYLESSAGVEAGGKTGLTVIFTSIFFGLSLFLAPLALVIPSAATGPVLIYIGINMLGAMRNIDYSDITEYIPAFLCVTFTIFANNIANGICVALPAYLVMKIAAGKIKKIEPVMYVLVAVCLLYFYSII
;
A
#
# COMPACT_ATOMS: atom_id res chain seq x y z
N MET A 1 -24.06 6.58 -26.11
CA MET A 1 -23.15 5.93 -25.14
C MET A 1 -22.02 5.17 -25.85
N LYS A 2 -22.29 4.23 -26.78
CA LYS A 2 -21.25 3.45 -27.48
C LYS A 2 -20.21 4.33 -28.22
N ASN A 3 -20.65 5.36 -28.93
CA ASN A 3 -19.76 6.30 -29.64
C ASN A 3 -18.90 7.15 -28.70
N TRP A 4 -19.40 7.48 -27.50
CA TRP A 4 -18.61 8.23 -26.51
C TRP A 4 -17.53 7.34 -25.91
N LEU A 5 -17.86 6.08 -25.56
CA LEU A 5 -16.89 5.11 -25.06
C LEU A 5 -15.77 4.86 -26.06
N GLU A 6 -16.13 4.70 -27.36
CA GLU A 6 -15.14 4.53 -28.41
C GLU A 6 -14.24 5.75 -28.55
N LYS A 7 -14.80 6.98 -28.54
CA LYS A 7 -14.04 8.23 -28.63
C LYS A 7 -13.08 8.40 -27.43
N GLN A 8 -13.52 8.05 -26.22
CA GLN A 8 -12.75 8.25 -25.00
C GLN A 8 -11.69 7.16 -24.80
N PHE A 9 -12.06 5.89 -25.02
CA PHE A 9 -11.20 4.75 -24.67
C PHE A 9 -10.53 4.09 -25.90
N ARG A 10 -10.91 4.46 -27.12
CA ARG A 10 -10.31 3.97 -28.37
C ARG A 10 -10.30 2.44 -28.45
N LEU A 11 -11.43 1.81 -28.14
CA LEU A 11 -11.54 0.35 -28.02
C LEU A 11 -11.10 -0.39 -29.29
N SER A 12 -11.45 0.14 -30.45
CA SER A 12 -11.07 -0.42 -31.75
C SER A 12 -9.57 -0.35 -31.99
N GLU A 13 -8.90 0.74 -31.59
CA GLU A 13 -7.45 0.94 -31.73
C GLU A 13 -6.68 -0.08 -30.86
N PHE A 14 -7.19 -0.36 -29.66
CA PHE A 14 -6.59 -1.34 -28.74
C PHE A 14 -7.06 -2.79 -28.98
N ASN A 15 -7.83 -3.06 -30.04
CA ASN A 15 -8.39 -4.38 -30.36
C ASN A 15 -9.10 -5.02 -29.15
N THR A 16 -9.99 -4.26 -28.50
CA THR A 16 -10.81 -4.70 -27.37
C THR A 16 -12.28 -4.33 -27.56
N ASN A 17 -13.12 -4.75 -26.66
CA ASN A 17 -14.54 -4.45 -26.65
C ASN A 17 -15.10 -4.32 -25.23
N ILE A 18 -16.30 -3.74 -25.10
CA ILE A 18 -16.93 -3.45 -23.80
C ILE A 18 -17.05 -4.71 -22.92
N LYS A 19 -17.36 -5.88 -23.50
CA LYS A 19 -17.52 -7.14 -22.76
C LYS A 19 -16.19 -7.61 -22.18
N THR A 20 -15.12 -7.53 -22.96
CA THR A 20 -13.76 -7.87 -22.49
C THR A 20 -13.30 -6.93 -21.38
N GLU A 21 -13.50 -5.62 -21.56
CA GLU A 21 -13.15 -4.62 -20.54
C GLU A 21 -13.96 -4.79 -19.24
N LEU A 22 -15.26 -5.17 -19.35
CA LEU A 22 -16.10 -5.49 -18.19
C LEU A 22 -15.58 -6.69 -17.41
N LEU A 23 -15.27 -7.79 -18.10
CA LEU A 23 -14.73 -9.00 -17.47
C LEU A 23 -13.36 -8.74 -16.84
N ALA A 24 -12.51 -7.97 -17.51
CA ALA A 24 -11.23 -7.53 -16.99
C ALA A 24 -11.40 -6.64 -15.74
N GLY A 25 -12.37 -5.71 -15.77
CA GLY A 25 -12.69 -4.88 -14.60
C GLY A 25 -13.20 -5.67 -13.41
N LEU A 26 -14.04 -6.68 -13.66
CA LEU A 26 -14.48 -7.61 -12.63
C LEU A 26 -13.30 -8.41 -12.04
N THR A 27 -12.38 -8.87 -12.89
CA THR A 27 -11.18 -9.60 -12.45
C THR A 27 -10.29 -8.73 -11.58
N THR A 28 -10.04 -7.48 -11.99
CA THR A 28 -9.29 -6.50 -11.18
C THR A 28 -9.99 -6.26 -9.83
N PHE A 29 -11.30 -6.02 -9.82
CA PHE A 29 -12.07 -5.85 -8.58
C PHE A 29 -11.92 -7.04 -7.65
N VAL A 30 -12.15 -8.27 -8.15
CA VAL A 30 -12.08 -9.48 -7.33
C VAL A 30 -10.68 -9.69 -6.74
N THR A 31 -9.63 -9.38 -7.49
CA THR A 31 -8.25 -9.47 -6.99
C THR A 31 -7.90 -8.40 -5.97
N MET A 32 -8.51 -7.20 -6.07
CA MET A 32 -8.31 -6.08 -5.14
C MET A 32 -9.28 -6.12 -3.94
N ALA A 33 -10.39 -6.86 -4.01
CA ALA A 33 -11.49 -6.78 -3.02
C ALA A 33 -11.07 -7.07 -1.57
N TYR A 34 -9.92 -7.72 -1.36
CA TYR A 34 -9.38 -7.94 -0.03
C TYR A 34 -9.12 -6.63 0.75
N VAL A 35 -8.89 -5.50 0.06
CA VAL A 35 -8.68 -4.20 0.70
C VAL A 35 -9.91 -3.74 1.49
N LEU A 36 -11.13 -4.16 1.09
CA LEU A 36 -12.38 -3.83 1.76
C LEU A 36 -12.40 -4.31 3.22
N ALA A 37 -11.71 -5.38 3.51
CA ALA A 37 -11.61 -5.92 4.86
C ALA A 37 -10.28 -5.56 5.53
N THR A 38 -9.15 -5.61 4.80
CA THR A 38 -7.82 -5.46 5.40
C THR A 38 -7.55 -4.03 5.87
N ILE A 39 -7.86 -3.01 5.05
CA ILE A 39 -7.54 -1.61 5.37
C ILE A 39 -8.38 -1.11 6.56
N PRO A 40 -9.71 -1.26 6.60
CA PRO A 40 -10.48 -0.85 7.76
C PRO A 40 -10.07 -1.57 9.05
N ASN A 41 -9.68 -2.85 8.98
CA ASN A 41 -9.22 -3.59 10.14
C ASN A 41 -7.87 -3.08 10.69
N ILE A 42 -6.91 -2.73 9.81
CA ILE A 42 -5.62 -2.15 10.23
C ILE A 42 -5.84 -0.78 10.88
N LEU A 43 -6.59 0.10 10.20
CA LEU A 43 -6.83 1.47 10.67
C LEU A 43 -7.70 1.52 11.93
N ALA A 44 -8.60 0.56 12.11
CA ALA A 44 -9.36 0.43 13.36
C ALA A 44 -8.46 0.19 14.58
N GLY A 45 -7.35 -0.55 14.40
CA GLY A 45 -6.31 -0.67 15.42
C GLY A 45 -5.65 0.66 15.80
N ALA A 46 -5.69 1.65 14.93
CA ALA A 46 -5.21 3.01 15.15
C ALA A 46 -6.34 3.99 15.55
N GLY A 47 -7.53 3.50 15.89
CA GLY A 47 -8.65 4.31 16.37
C GLY A 47 -9.59 4.87 15.29
N TYR A 48 -9.42 4.47 14.02
CA TYR A 48 -10.37 4.84 12.97
C TYR A 48 -11.68 4.05 13.08
N ASP A 49 -12.79 4.70 12.79
CA ASP A 49 -14.07 4.00 12.63
C ASP A 49 -14.12 3.18 11.36
N LYS A 50 -14.44 1.90 11.46
CA LYS A 50 -14.42 0.96 10.33
C LYS A 50 -15.40 1.33 9.22
N HIS A 51 -16.61 1.75 9.57
CA HIS A 51 -17.68 2.06 8.62
C HIS A 51 -17.32 3.31 7.81
N THR A 52 -16.89 4.37 8.50
CA THR A 52 -16.45 5.62 7.90
C THR A 52 -15.22 5.39 7.00
N THR A 53 -14.25 4.62 7.49
CA THR A 53 -13.02 4.26 6.74
C THR A 53 -13.35 3.50 5.47
N LEU A 54 -14.23 2.50 5.53
CA LEU A 54 -14.65 1.73 4.37
C LEU A 54 -15.30 2.62 3.32
N THR A 55 -16.23 3.51 3.75
CA THR A 55 -16.92 4.44 2.84
C THR A 55 -15.93 5.42 2.20
N ALA A 56 -15.07 6.07 3.01
CA ALA A 56 -14.07 7.01 2.51
C ALA A 56 -13.10 6.35 1.52
N MET A 57 -12.63 5.15 1.84
CA MET A 57 -11.74 4.38 0.98
C MET A 57 -12.39 4.04 -0.37
N ILE A 58 -13.61 3.53 -0.37
CA ILE A 58 -14.29 3.16 -1.63
C ILE A 58 -14.55 4.40 -2.50
N LEU A 59 -15.00 5.51 -1.91
CA LEU A 59 -15.19 6.76 -2.62
C LEU A 59 -13.87 7.24 -3.27
N LEU A 60 -12.76 7.15 -2.54
CA LEU A 60 -11.44 7.50 -3.07
C LEU A 60 -11.00 6.56 -4.19
N ILE A 61 -11.17 5.24 -4.03
CA ILE A 61 -10.87 4.26 -5.10
C ILE A 61 -11.63 4.64 -6.37
N ILE A 62 -12.93 4.94 -6.27
CA ILE A 62 -13.75 5.32 -7.40
C ILE A 62 -13.22 6.61 -8.05
N LEU A 63 -13.06 7.67 -7.27
CA LEU A 63 -12.68 8.99 -7.78
C LEU A 63 -11.29 8.96 -8.43
N THR A 64 -10.31 8.38 -7.75
CA THR A 64 -8.92 8.40 -8.22
C THR A 64 -8.67 7.40 -9.35
N SER A 65 -9.28 6.22 -9.29
CA SER A 65 -9.21 5.24 -10.38
C SER A 65 -9.93 5.71 -11.64
N CYS A 66 -11.11 6.35 -11.51
CA CYS A 66 -11.77 6.99 -12.65
C CYS A 66 -10.92 8.14 -13.23
N ALA A 67 -10.28 8.96 -12.39
CA ALA A 67 -9.36 9.99 -12.86
C ALA A 67 -8.18 9.38 -13.64
N MET A 68 -7.57 8.31 -13.11
CA MET A 68 -6.51 7.59 -13.81
C MET A 68 -6.99 7.05 -15.16
N ALA A 69 -8.15 6.40 -15.19
CA ALA A 69 -8.75 5.85 -16.40
C ALA A 69 -9.00 6.92 -17.48
N LEU A 70 -9.56 8.07 -17.10
CA LEU A 70 -9.93 9.14 -18.01
C LEU A 70 -8.72 9.93 -18.54
N VAL A 71 -7.72 10.17 -17.66
CA VAL A 71 -6.53 10.96 -18.02
C VAL A 71 -5.51 10.15 -18.82
N THR A 72 -5.33 8.88 -18.46
CA THR A 72 -4.26 8.05 -19.02
C THR A 72 -4.74 7.05 -20.05
N ASN A 73 -6.03 6.71 -20.04
CA ASN A 73 -6.62 5.59 -20.79
C ASN A 73 -5.85 4.27 -20.56
N ARG A 74 -5.40 4.02 -19.32
CA ARG A 74 -4.66 2.82 -18.94
C ARG A 74 -5.44 2.01 -17.89
N PRO A 75 -5.30 0.68 -17.84
CA PRO A 75 -6.00 -0.19 -16.90
C PRO A 75 -5.31 -0.22 -15.52
N PHE A 76 -5.04 0.95 -14.93
CA PHE A 76 -4.37 1.08 -13.63
C PHE A 76 -5.38 1.54 -12.58
N ALA A 77 -5.76 0.64 -11.67
CA ALA A 77 -6.61 0.95 -10.53
C ALA A 77 -5.77 1.48 -9.37
N LEU A 78 -6.32 2.44 -8.62
CA LEU A 78 -5.71 3.02 -7.43
C LEU A 78 -6.48 2.63 -6.18
N ALA A 79 -5.75 2.42 -5.10
CA ALA A 79 -6.31 2.26 -3.76
C ALA A 79 -5.28 2.69 -2.70
N PRO A 80 -5.67 2.87 -1.42
CA PRO A 80 -4.69 3.16 -0.36
C PRO A 80 -3.64 2.06 -0.27
N GLY A 81 -2.37 2.45 -0.33
CA GLY A 81 -1.24 1.52 -0.29
C GLY A 81 -1.12 0.86 1.09
N LEU A 82 -1.02 -0.47 1.16
CA LEU A 82 -0.90 -1.18 2.44
C LEU A 82 0.34 -0.75 3.24
N GLY A 83 1.43 -0.37 2.55
CA GLY A 83 2.61 0.20 3.19
C GLY A 83 2.30 1.50 3.90
N SER A 84 1.64 2.44 3.24
CA SER A 84 1.23 3.71 3.84
C SER A 84 0.17 3.54 4.94
N VAL A 85 -0.75 2.59 4.78
CA VAL A 85 -1.70 2.20 5.85
C VAL A 85 -0.97 1.77 7.11
N GLY A 86 0.05 0.92 6.97
CA GLY A 86 0.89 0.46 8.08
C GLY A 86 1.68 1.60 8.74
N ILE A 87 2.26 2.51 7.93
CA ILE A 87 3.01 3.66 8.44
C ILE A 87 2.09 4.57 9.27
N ILE A 88 0.91 4.90 8.74
CA ILE A 88 -0.05 5.76 9.45
C ILE A 88 -0.56 5.11 10.74
N ALA A 89 -0.88 3.82 10.69
CA ALA A 89 -1.24 3.08 11.88
C ALA A 89 -0.12 3.15 12.93
N SER A 90 1.14 2.97 12.54
CA SER A 90 2.30 3.07 13.43
C SER A 90 2.50 4.48 13.99
N MET A 91 2.38 5.53 13.17
CA MET A 91 2.48 6.93 13.63
C MET A 91 1.49 7.22 14.76
N ILE A 92 0.26 6.73 14.62
CA ILE A 92 -0.81 7.01 15.58
C ILE A 92 -0.63 6.13 16.84
N THR A 93 -0.37 4.83 16.68
CA THR A 93 -0.34 3.88 17.81
C THR A 93 0.97 3.90 18.59
N ASN A 94 2.11 4.03 17.90
CA ASN A 94 3.42 3.93 18.54
C ASN A 94 3.99 5.30 18.94
N GLU A 95 3.76 6.33 18.10
CA GLU A 95 4.32 7.68 18.32
C GLU A 95 3.29 8.64 18.90
N GLY A 96 2.03 8.22 19.09
CA GLY A 96 0.98 9.05 19.67
C GLY A 96 0.58 10.25 18.79
N VAL A 97 0.89 10.21 17.50
CA VAL A 97 0.56 11.30 16.56
C VAL A 97 -0.95 11.35 16.34
N SER A 98 -1.55 12.53 16.43
CA SER A 98 -2.99 12.69 16.20
C SER A 98 -3.35 12.41 14.74
N MET A 99 -4.56 11.90 14.50
CA MET A 99 -5.06 11.62 13.13
C MET A 99 -4.99 12.84 12.20
N PRO A 100 -5.36 14.09 12.62
CA PRO A 100 -5.23 15.28 11.77
C PRO A 100 -3.80 15.59 11.35
N ILE A 101 -2.82 15.41 12.24
CA ILE A 101 -1.40 15.61 11.92
C ILE A 101 -0.94 14.51 10.96
N ALA A 102 -1.28 13.25 11.21
CA ALA A 102 -0.96 12.14 10.31
C ALA A 102 -1.51 12.38 8.90
N ALA A 103 -2.77 12.85 8.78
CA ALA A 103 -3.35 13.26 7.51
C ALA A 103 -2.57 14.44 6.86
N GLY A 104 -2.09 15.39 7.65
CA GLY A 104 -1.24 16.48 7.19
C GLY A 104 0.09 15.98 6.62
N VAL A 105 0.74 15.01 7.24
CA VAL A 105 1.98 14.40 6.74
C VAL A 105 1.74 13.68 5.41
N ILE A 106 0.62 12.96 5.27
CA ILE A 106 0.22 12.35 3.98
C ILE A 106 0.02 13.43 2.92
N PHE A 107 -0.68 14.51 3.26
CA PHE A 107 -0.92 15.61 2.34
C PHE A 107 0.39 16.21 1.82
N TRP A 108 1.34 16.49 2.70
CA TRP A 108 2.63 17.05 2.32
C TRP A 108 3.51 16.04 1.56
N SER A 109 3.39 14.75 1.85
CA SER A 109 4.02 13.69 1.04
C SER A 109 3.49 13.71 -0.39
N GLY A 110 2.17 13.83 -0.57
CA GLY A 110 1.56 13.99 -1.89
C GLY A 110 1.95 15.29 -2.59
N VAL A 111 2.03 16.42 -1.88
CA VAL A 111 2.53 17.71 -2.44
C VAL A 111 3.97 17.57 -2.91
N LEU A 112 4.84 16.93 -2.13
CA LEU A 112 6.21 16.63 -2.56
C LEU A 112 6.21 15.78 -3.84
N PHE A 113 5.35 14.78 -3.90
CA PHE A 113 5.20 13.93 -5.09
C PHE A 113 4.70 14.74 -6.30
N ILE A 114 3.73 15.65 -6.10
CA ILE A 114 3.26 16.58 -7.14
C ILE A 114 4.44 17.42 -7.66
N ILE A 115 5.19 18.07 -6.78
CA ILE A 115 6.34 18.90 -7.16
C ILE A 115 7.33 18.09 -8.01
N ILE A 116 7.72 16.91 -7.54
CA ILE A 116 8.66 16.03 -8.26
C ILE A 116 8.11 15.61 -9.62
N SER A 117 6.81 15.28 -9.71
CA SER A 117 6.19 14.80 -10.93
C SER A 117 5.96 15.92 -11.97
N PHE A 118 5.66 17.15 -11.52
CA PHE A 118 5.41 18.28 -12.43
C PHE A 118 6.69 18.93 -12.93
N PHE A 119 7.74 19.00 -12.11
CA PHE A 119 9.02 19.59 -12.50
C PHE A 119 9.98 18.60 -13.18
N GLY A 120 9.56 17.37 -13.44
CA GLY A 120 10.41 16.37 -14.11
C GLY A 120 11.61 15.90 -13.29
N LEU A 121 11.60 16.14 -11.97
CA LEU A 121 12.69 15.79 -11.05
C LEU A 121 12.74 14.28 -10.74
N ARG A 122 11.91 13.48 -11.40
CA ARG A 122 11.80 12.05 -11.19
C ARG A 122 13.14 11.33 -11.30
N GLU A 123 13.94 11.67 -12.33
CA GLU A 123 15.25 11.06 -12.52
C GLU A 123 16.21 11.38 -11.37
N ALA A 124 16.13 12.60 -10.81
CA ALA A 124 16.92 12.98 -9.65
C ALA A 124 16.55 12.16 -8.42
N VAL A 125 15.26 11.98 -8.11
CA VAL A 125 14.79 11.14 -6.98
C VAL A 125 15.20 9.68 -7.15
N VAL A 126 15.11 9.16 -8.38
CA VAL A 126 15.56 7.78 -8.67
C VAL A 126 17.05 7.62 -8.40
N ARG A 127 17.88 8.64 -8.63
CA ARG A 127 19.33 8.60 -8.39
C ARG A 127 19.71 8.75 -6.92
N VAL A 128 19.00 9.61 -6.17
CA VAL A 128 19.35 9.96 -4.78
C VAL A 128 19.27 8.77 -3.83
N ILE A 129 18.21 7.97 -3.94
CA ILE A 129 18.03 6.79 -3.06
C ILE A 129 18.66 5.57 -3.72
N PRO A 130 19.64 4.93 -3.08
CA PRO A 130 20.28 3.74 -3.61
C PRO A 130 19.29 2.62 -3.90
N VAL A 131 19.52 1.87 -4.97
CA VAL A 131 18.62 0.78 -5.39
C VAL A 131 18.47 -0.27 -4.30
N SER A 132 19.55 -0.61 -3.62
CA SER A 132 19.55 -1.54 -2.48
C SER A 132 18.63 -1.06 -1.35
N LEU A 133 18.66 0.23 -1.01
CA LEU A 133 17.79 0.80 0.02
C LEU A 133 16.31 0.84 -0.41
N LYS A 134 16.00 1.08 -1.69
CA LYS A 134 14.62 0.98 -2.20
C LYS A 134 14.05 -0.41 -1.98
N HIS A 135 14.84 -1.44 -2.30
CA HIS A 135 14.45 -2.83 -2.10
C HIS A 135 14.35 -3.18 -0.60
N ALA A 136 15.26 -2.66 0.21
CA ALA A 136 15.24 -2.86 1.65
C ALA A 136 14.03 -2.22 2.32
N VAL A 137 13.66 -0.99 1.93
CA VAL A 137 12.45 -0.32 2.43
C VAL A 137 11.21 -1.14 2.08
N SER A 138 11.10 -1.61 0.82
CA SER A 138 9.98 -2.48 0.42
C SER A 138 9.91 -3.76 1.24
N ALA A 139 11.05 -4.43 1.46
CA ALA A 139 11.12 -5.64 2.27
C ALA A 139 10.80 -5.37 3.74
N GLY A 140 11.31 -4.28 4.32
CA GLY A 140 11.03 -3.84 5.68
C GLY A 140 9.55 -3.57 5.90
N ILE A 141 8.90 -2.84 4.98
CA ILE A 141 7.45 -2.62 4.98
C ILE A 141 6.70 -3.96 4.91
N GLY A 142 7.15 -4.87 4.05
CA GLY A 142 6.53 -6.20 3.92
C GLY A 142 6.53 -6.96 5.24
N LEU A 143 7.68 -7.03 5.91
CA LEU A 143 7.79 -7.67 7.23
C LEU A 143 6.98 -6.95 8.31
N PHE A 144 6.93 -5.61 8.24
CA PHE A 144 6.12 -4.81 9.17
C PHE A 144 4.61 -5.12 8.99
N ILE A 145 4.13 -5.19 7.74
CA ILE A 145 2.74 -5.58 7.44
C ILE A 145 2.46 -7.03 7.91
N ALA A 146 3.41 -7.95 7.72
CA ALA A 146 3.27 -9.32 8.22
C ALA A 146 3.16 -9.35 9.76
N LEU A 147 3.96 -8.53 10.45
CA LEU A 147 3.89 -8.38 11.91
C LEU A 147 2.55 -7.80 12.35
N LEU A 148 2.03 -6.77 11.66
CA LEU A 148 0.69 -6.23 11.93
C LEU A 148 -0.39 -7.30 11.74
N GLY A 149 -0.32 -8.09 10.66
CA GLY A 149 -1.22 -9.19 10.42
C GLY A 149 -1.19 -10.23 11.54
N ALA A 150 0.02 -10.62 11.98
CA ALA A 150 0.22 -11.56 13.07
C ALA A 150 -0.28 -11.04 14.42
N LYS A 151 -0.09 -9.74 14.71
CA LYS A 151 -0.64 -9.07 15.90
C LYS A 151 -2.18 -9.02 15.85
N ASN A 152 -2.75 -8.61 14.73
CA ASN A 152 -4.20 -8.44 14.58
C ASN A 152 -4.97 -9.75 14.72
N CYS A 153 -4.41 -10.89 14.32
CA CYS A 153 -5.03 -12.19 14.52
C CYS A 153 -4.68 -12.85 15.86
N GLY A 154 -3.84 -12.21 16.69
CA GLY A 154 -3.45 -12.71 18.01
C GLY A 154 -2.35 -13.78 17.99
N LEU A 155 -1.74 -14.05 16.82
CA LEU A 155 -0.63 -15.00 16.70
C LEU A 155 0.63 -14.48 17.42
N ILE A 156 0.88 -13.18 17.33
CA ILE A 156 1.95 -12.47 18.04
C ILE A 156 1.31 -11.44 18.97
N VAL A 157 1.79 -11.37 20.20
CA VAL A 157 1.34 -10.42 21.22
C VAL A 157 2.53 -9.76 21.89
N ALA A 158 2.34 -8.56 22.42
CA ALA A 158 3.29 -7.95 23.34
C ALA A 158 3.29 -8.74 24.66
N ASN A 159 4.46 -9.06 25.16
CA ASN A 159 4.63 -9.69 26.46
C ASN A 159 5.35 -8.71 27.39
N ASP A 160 4.57 -7.96 28.16
CA ASP A 160 5.08 -6.91 29.03
C ASP A 160 6.02 -7.46 30.11
N ALA A 161 5.79 -8.70 30.57
CA ALA A 161 6.66 -9.33 31.56
C ALA A 161 8.06 -9.62 31.04
N LYS A 162 8.24 -9.77 29.73
CA LYS A 162 9.52 -10.05 29.08
C LYS A 162 10.04 -8.90 28.21
N ASN A 163 9.31 -7.79 28.15
CA ASN A 163 9.58 -6.65 27.24
C ASN A 163 9.89 -7.08 25.81
N CYS A 164 9.17 -8.07 25.28
CA CYS A 164 9.38 -8.60 23.92
C CYS A 164 8.09 -9.07 23.30
N LEU A 165 8.15 -9.36 21.99
CA LEU A 165 7.08 -10.05 21.29
C LEU A 165 7.14 -11.55 21.59
N SER A 166 5.98 -12.16 21.81
CA SER A 166 5.85 -13.60 22.02
C SER A 166 4.67 -14.16 21.25
N PHE A 167 4.61 -15.49 21.13
CA PHE A 167 3.38 -16.13 20.66
C PHE A 167 2.24 -15.84 21.63
N GLY A 168 1.08 -15.50 21.06
CA GLY A 168 -0.16 -15.42 21.81
C GLY A 168 -0.66 -16.80 22.25
N ASN A 169 -1.88 -16.84 22.78
CA ASN A 169 -2.49 -18.11 23.12
C ASN A 169 -2.87 -18.89 21.85
N LEU A 170 -2.05 -19.88 21.49
CA LEU A 170 -2.24 -20.69 20.28
C LEU A 170 -3.53 -21.54 20.31
N ALA A 171 -4.10 -21.77 21.50
CA ALA A 171 -5.38 -22.45 21.66
C ALA A 171 -6.58 -21.49 21.55
N SER A 172 -6.38 -20.18 21.38
CA SER A 172 -7.49 -19.25 21.23
C SER A 172 -8.21 -19.45 19.90
N PRO A 173 -9.56 -19.35 19.86
CA PRO A 173 -10.34 -19.51 18.64
C PRO A 173 -9.85 -18.63 17.48
N SER A 174 -9.49 -17.38 17.75
CA SER A 174 -8.99 -16.43 16.75
C SER A 174 -7.70 -16.91 16.10
N VAL A 175 -6.72 -17.42 16.88
CA VAL A 175 -5.46 -17.92 16.35
C VAL A 175 -5.65 -19.22 15.57
N ILE A 176 -6.50 -20.13 16.05
CA ILE A 176 -6.82 -21.38 15.33
C ILE A 176 -7.42 -21.05 13.96
N VAL A 177 -8.41 -20.14 13.90
CA VAL A 177 -9.03 -19.70 12.65
C VAL A 177 -8.01 -19.03 11.74
N ALA A 178 -7.11 -18.22 12.28
CA ALA A 178 -6.05 -17.58 11.48
C ALA A 178 -5.07 -18.60 10.89
N VAL A 179 -4.67 -19.63 11.64
CA VAL A 179 -3.82 -20.72 11.13
C VAL A 179 -4.53 -21.50 10.03
N ILE A 180 -5.80 -21.85 10.23
CA ILE A 180 -6.62 -22.50 9.19
C ILE A 180 -6.68 -21.60 7.95
N GLY A 181 -6.92 -20.31 8.12
CA GLY A 181 -6.96 -19.33 7.03
C GLY A 181 -5.65 -19.21 6.26
N PHE A 182 -4.52 -19.27 6.97
CA PHE A 182 -3.20 -19.25 6.33
C PHE A 182 -2.98 -20.52 5.48
N LEU A 183 -3.35 -21.70 5.99
CA LEU A 183 -3.26 -22.94 5.23
C LEU A 183 -4.17 -22.94 3.99
N ILE A 184 -5.41 -22.44 4.11
CA ILE A 184 -6.34 -22.26 2.99
C ILE A 184 -5.69 -21.35 1.94
N LEU A 185 -5.14 -20.21 2.36
CA LEU A 185 -4.48 -19.25 1.46
C LEU A 185 -3.30 -19.87 0.72
N LEU A 186 -2.46 -20.64 1.40
CA LEU A 186 -1.33 -21.34 0.77
C LEU A 186 -1.79 -22.32 -0.31
N VAL A 187 -2.81 -23.13 -0.02
CA VAL A 187 -3.39 -24.07 -1.00
C VAL A 187 -3.93 -23.34 -2.23
N ILE A 188 -4.68 -22.26 -2.01
CA ILE A 188 -5.26 -21.43 -3.08
C ILE A 188 -4.15 -20.83 -3.94
N LYS A 189 -3.06 -20.34 -3.32
CA LYS A 189 -1.92 -19.74 -4.04
C LYS A 189 -1.12 -20.76 -4.84
N VAL A 190 -0.88 -21.95 -4.29
CA VAL A 190 -0.23 -23.06 -5.02
C VAL A 190 -1.07 -23.47 -6.24
N ARG A 191 -2.40 -23.41 -6.12
CA ARG A 191 -3.32 -23.73 -7.21
C ARG A 191 -3.49 -22.58 -8.23
N ASN A 192 -2.85 -21.42 -8.00
CA ASN A 192 -2.96 -20.22 -8.85
C ASN A 192 -4.41 -19.77 -9.12
N ILE A 193 -5.29 -19.86 -8.11
CA ILE A 193 -6.70 -19.49 -8.25
C ILE A 193 -6.81 -17.96 -8.35
N PRO A 194 -7.39 -17.40 -9.42
CA PRO A 194 -7.62 -15.97 -9.54
C PRO A 194 -8.48 -15.45 -8.39
N GLY A 195 -8.15 -14.25 -7.88
CA GLY A 195 -8.86 -13.67 -6.72
C GLY A 195 -8.66 -14.46 -5.42
N GLY A 196 -7.64 -15.31 -5.35
CA GLY A 196 -7.41 -16.24 -4.24
C GLY A 196 -7.31 -15.59 -2.86
N MET A 197 -6.91 -14.30 -2.76
CA MET A 197 -6.85 -13.60 -1.47
C MET A 197 -8.25 -13.38 -0.90
N ILE A 198 -9.18 -12.85 -1.70
CA ILE A 198 -10.56 -12.66 -1.23
C ILE A 198 -11.25 -14.00 -0.96
N LEU A 199 -11.01 -15.02 -1.79
CA LEU A 199 -11.54 -16.36 -1.56
C LEU A 199 -11.02 -16.95 -0.24
N ALA A 200 -9.73 -16.78 0.07
CA ALA A 200 -9.16 -17.22 1.34
C ALA A 200 -9.80 -16.50 2.54
N ILE A 201 -9.99 -15.17 2.42
CA ILE A 201 -10.69 -14.39 3.45
C ILE A 201 -12.09 -14.92 3.68
N LEU A 202 -12.88 -15.12 2.61
CA LEU A 202 -14.27 -15.60 2.72
C LEU A 202 -14.34 -17.00 3.34
N LEU A 203 -13.51 -17.94 2.87
CA LEU A 203 -13.46 -19.29 3.43
C LEU A 203 -13.02 -19.28 4.90
N THR A 204 -12.06 -18.43 5.27
CA THR A 204 -11.62 -18.31 6.66
C THR A 204 -12.70 -17.67 7.54
N THR A 205 -13.42 -16.69 7.01
CA THR A 205 -14.56 -16.06 7.70
C THR A 205 -15.64 -17.09 7.97
N LEU A 206 -15.98 -17.93 6.99
CA LEU A 206 -16.93 -19.03 7.17
C LEU A 206 -16.43 -20.08 8.19
N ALA A 207 -15.14 -20.43 8.12
CA ALA A 207 -14.52 -21.34 9.09
C ALA A 207 -14.51 -20.76 10.51
N GLY A 208 -14.57 -19.43 10.66
CA GLY A 208 -14.66 -18.76 11.96
C GLY A 208 -16.01 -18.85 12.66
N ILE A 209 -17.09 -19.21 11.94
CA ILE A 209 -18.45 -19.30 12.51
C ILE A 209 -18.53 -20.34 13.64
N PRO A 210 -18.12 -21.62 13.44
CA PRO A 210 -18.20 -22.64 14.49
C PRO A 210 -17.29 -22.35 15.69
N PHE A 211 -16.28 -21.50 15.53
CA PHE A 211 -15.39 -21.07 16.62
C PHE A 211 -15.87 -19.80 17.35
N GLY A 212 -17.01 -19.22 16.95
CA GLY A 212 -17.54 -18.00 17.55
C GLY A 212 -16.71 -16.74 17.25
N VAL A 213 -15.80 -16.79 16.26
CA VAL A 213 -14.93 -15.68 15.84
C VAL A 213 -15.65 -14.78 14.82
N THR A 214 -16.54 -15.36 14.03
CA THR A 214 -17.34 -14.68 13.02
C THR A 214 -18.80 -14.70 13.43
N HIS A 215 -19.41 -13.52 13.48
CA HIS A 215 -20.84 -13.35 13.75
C HIS A 215 -21.57 -13.03 12.44
N ALA A 216 -22.83 -13.48 12.33
CA ALA A 216 -23.64 -13.13 11.18
C ALA A 216 -23.90 -11.60 11.16
N PRO A 217 -23.90 -10.96 9.99
CA PRO A 217 -24.24 -9.54 9.90
C PRO A 217 -25.72 -9.31 10.25
N GLU A 218 -26.02 -8.22 10.90
CA GLU A 218 -27.41 -7.83 11.21
C GLU A 218 -28.22 -7.54 9.93
N SER A 219 -27.55 -7.13 8.86
CA SER A 219 -28.14 -6.87 7.55
C SER A 219 -27.13 -7.19 6.44
N ILE A 220 -27.65 -7.56 5.27
CA ILE A 220 -26.83 -7.78 4.06
C ILE A 220 -26.53 -6.43 3.37
N PHE A 221 -27.50 -5.51 3.45
CA PHE A 221 -27.42 -4.19 2.82
C PHE A 221 -27.47 -3.10 3.88
N ALA A 222 -26.64 -2.09 3.70
CA ALA A 222 -26.69 -0.84 4.48
C ALA A 222 -26.38 0.35 3.56
N PHE A 223 -26.89 1.52 3.95
CA PHE A 223 -26.45 2.76 3.33
C PHE A 223 -25.03 3.09 3.78
N PRO A 224 -24.21 3.71 2.87
CA PRO A 224 -22.87 4.13 3.22
C PRO A 224 -22.85 5.02 4.48
N ALA A 225 -21.87 4.82 5.34
CA ALA A 225 -21.69 5.68 6.52
C ALA A 225 -21.24 7.08 6.09
N GLY A 226 -21.61 8.09 6.88
CA GLY A 226 -21.12 9.44 6.65
C GLY A 226 -19.63 9.57 6.91
N ILE A 227 -18.91 10.30 6.06
CA ILE A 227 -17.47 10.53 6.17
C ILE A 227 -17.09 11.79 6.97
N GLY A 228 -18.07 12.54 7.48
CA GLY A 228 -17.87 13.86 8.09
C GLY A 228 -16.90 13.90 9.28
N HIS A 229 -16.73 12.77 9.98
CA HIS A 229 -15.79 12.67 11.09
C HIS A 229 -14.32 12.65 10.66
N GLN A 230 -14.02 12.23 9.44
CA GLN A 230 -12.64 12.14 8.88
C GLN A 230 -12.39 13.18 7.81
N PHE A 231 -13.43 13.59 7.07
CA PHE A 231 -13.31 14.49 5.93
C PHE A 231 -12.86 15.88 6.36
N LEU A 232 -11.82 16.40 5.70
CA LEU A 232 -11.19 17.70 5.95
C LEU A 232 -10.63 17.88 7.38
N LYS A 233 -10.42 16.80 8.13
CA LYS A 233 -9.76 16.81 9.43
C LYS A 233 -8.24 16.70 9.26
N VAL A 234 -7.63 17.74 8.71
CA VAL A 234 -6.20 17.79 8.37
C VAL A 234 -5.55 18.96 9.08
N ASP A 235 -4.51 18.70 9.84
CA ASP A 235 -3.65 19.75 10.40
C ASP A 235 -2.42 19.95 9.51
N PHE A 236 -2.55 20.88 8.56
CA PHE A 236 -1.50 21.21 7.60
C PHE A 236 -0.27 21.82 8.25
N LEU A 237 -0.45 22.68 9.25
CA LEU A 237 0.63 23.41 9.90
C LEU A 237 1.34 22.54 10.95
N GLY A 238 0.59 21.80 11.76
CA GLY A 238 1.15 20.86 12.74
C GLY A 238 2.02 19.78 12.08
N ALA A 239 1.66 19.38 10.86
CA ALA A 239 2.42 18.38 10.09
C ALA A 239 3.76 18.88 9.53
N LEU A 240 4.01 20.19 9.50
CA LEU A 240 5.28 20.79 9.04
C LEU A 240 6.39 20.76 10.11
N ASN A 241 6.21 20.06 11.21
CA ASN A 241 7.25 19.88 12.19
C ASN A 241 8.37 18.96 11.64
N PHE A 242 9.62 19.32 11.92
CA PHE A 242 10.81 18.55 11.54
C PHE A 242 10.77 17.09 12.03
N ALA A 243 10.16 16.82 13.17
CA ALA A 243 9.96 15.48 13.70
C ALA A 243 9.20 14.53 12.74
N TYR A 244 8.38 15.07 11.84
CA TYR A 244 7.58 14.25 10.90
C TYR A 244 8.23 14.08 9.52
N ILE A 245 9.36 14.71 9.24
CA ILE A 245 10.07 14.57 7.95
C ILE A 245 10.45 13.10 7.65
N PRO A 246 10.95 12.29 8.61
CA PRO A 246 11.22 10.87 8.34
C PRO A 246 9.98 10.09 7.92
N PHE A 247 8.81 10.37 8.52
CA PHE A 247 7.54 9.76 8.12
C PHE A 247 7.10 10.22 6.72
N LEU A 248 7.31 11.50 6.40
CA LEU A 248 7.07 12.02 5.05
C LEU A 248 7.91 11.26 4.02
N ILE A 249 9.20 11.05 4.29
CA ILE A 249 10.10 10.27 3.45
C ILE A 249 9.64 8.81 3.39
N ALA A 250 9.27 8.22 4.55
CA ALA A 250 8.79 6.86 4.65
C ALA A 250 7.49 6.62 3.87
N LEU A 251 6.62 7.63 3.76
CA LEU A 251 5.41 7.59 2.93
C LEU A 251 5.74 7.81 1.45
N PHE A 252 6.52 8.83 1.14
CA PHE A 252 6.82 9.23 -0.23
C PHE A 252 7.62 8.17 -1.00
N VAL A 253 8.70 7.64 -0.41
CA VAL A 253 9.63 6.76 -1.11
C VAL A 253 8.96 5.46 -1.58
N PRO A 254 8.27 4.68 -0.71
CA PRO A 254 7.60 3.47 -1.15
C PRO A 254 6.46 3.75 -2.13
N ASP A 255 5.70 4.83 -1.93
CA ASP A 255 4.59 5.21 -2.79
C ASP A 255 5.09 5.51 -4.22
N PHE A 256 6.09 6.37 -4.34
CA PHE A 256 6.72 6.71 -5.62
C PHE A 256 7.25 5.48 -6.36
N PHE A 257 8.02 4.60 -5.67
CA PHE A 257 8.62 3.43 -6.31
C PHE A 257 7.63 2.30 -6.54
N SER A 258 6.61 2.16 -5.70
CA SER A 258 5.50 1.23 -5.91
C SER A 258 4.75 1.57 -7.19
N THR A 259 4.36 2.84 -7.35
CA THR A 259 3.70 3.31 -8.57
C THR A 259 4.61 3.12 -9.79
N PHE A 260 5.90 3.47 -9.69
CA PHE A 260 6.84 3.26 -10.79
C PHE A 260 6.91 1.79 -11.22
N GLY A 261 7.13 0.89 -10.26
CA GLY A 261 7.22 -0.56 -10.52
C GLY A 261 5.92 -1.15 -11.05
N THR A 262 4.78 -0.75 -10.47
CA THR A 262 3.46 -1.24 -10.88
C THR A 262 3.10 -0.78 -12.28
N VAL A 263 3.26 0.52 -12.57
CA VAL A 263 2.90 1.09 -13.88
C VAL A 263 3.77 0.49 -14.99
N LEU A 264 5.06 0.27 -14.75
CA LEU A 264 5.91 -0.42 -15.72
C LEU A 264 5.58 -1.91 -15.83
N GLY A 265 5.39 -2.61 -14.71
CA GLY A 265 5.10 -4.05 -14.70
C GLY A 265 3.75 -4.38 -15.36
N VAL A 266 2.70 -3.66 -15.02
CA VAL A 266 1.38 -3.82 -15.64
C VAL A 266 1.41 -3.32 -17.09
N GLY A 267 2.12 -2.23 -17.37
CA GLY A 267 2.31 -1.70 -18.71
C GLY A 267 3.03 -2.67 -19.64
N ALA A 268 4.04 -3.38 -19.13
CA ALA A 268 4.75 -4.43 -19.87
C ALA A 268 3.81 -5.59 -20.24
N LYS A 269 3.00 -6.06 -19.29
CA LYS A 269 1.99 -7.10 -19.53
C LYS A 269 0.91 -6.67 -20.53
N ALA A 270 0.54 -5.40 -20.50
CA ALA A 270 -0.44 -4.82 -21.42
C ALA A 270 0.15 -4.55 -22.83
N GLY A 271 1.45 -4.72 -23.02
CA GLY A 271 2.14 -4.45 -24.28
C GLY A 271 2.29 -2.96 -24.61
N TYR A 272 2.38 -2.10 -23.60
CA TYR A 272 2.46 -0.64 -23.78
C TYR A 272 3.89 -0.09 -23.80
N LEU A 273 4.90 -0.91 -23.47
CA LEU A 273 6.27 -0.44 -23.46
C LEU A 273 6.78 -0.22 -24.89
N ASP A 274 7.53 0.85 -25.07
CA ASP A 274 8.28 1.09 -26.30
C ASP A 274 9.51 0.15 -26.43
N LYS A 275 10.26 0.30 -27.51
CA LYS A 275 11.45 -0.53 -27.78
C LYS A 275 12.56 -0.36 -26.74
N ASP A 276 12.57 0.76 -26.04
CA ASP A 276 13.56 1.09 -25.00
C ASP A 276 13.08 0.70 -23.60
N GLY A 277 11.90 0.04 -23.49
CA GLY A 277 11.31 -0.40 -22.23
C GLY A 277 10.63 0.71 -21.44
N ASN A 278 10.37 1.88 -22.03
CA ASN A 278 9.66 2.98 -21.41
C ASN A 278 8.16 2.89 -21.68
N LEU A 279 7.35 3.39 -20.74
CA LEU A 279 5.91 3.52 -20.94
C LEU A 279 5.57 4.93 -21.47
N PRO A 280 5.10 5.09 -22.72
CA PRO A 280 4.65 6.37 -23.24
C PRO A 280 3.50 6.95 -22.39
N GLY A 281 3.68 8.21 -21.94
CA GLY A 281 2.70 8.90 -21.12
C GLY A 281 2.71 8.51 -19.62
N ILE A 282 3.77 7.87 -19.16
CA ILE A 282 3.97 7.52 -17.73
C ILE A 282 3.84 8.75 -16.81
N ASP A 283 4.26 9.94 -17.28
CA ASP A 283 4.16 11.18 -16.51
C ASP A 283 2.73 11.53 -16.12
N LYS A 284 1.74 11.20 -16.96
CA LYS A 284 0.33 11.39 -16.65
C LYS A 284 -0.11 10.48 -15.50
N CYS A 285 0.38 9.22 -15.48
CA CYS A 285 0.09 8.29 -14.40
C CYS A 285 0.61 8.81 -13.07
N PHE A 286 1.87 9.30 -13.04
CA PHE A 286 2.47 9.87 -11.84
C PHE A 286 1.77 11.15 -11.35
N LYS A 287 1.34 12.02 -12.28
CA LYS A 287 0.60 13.23 -11.91
C LYS A 287 -0.74 12.91 -11.26
N VAL A 288 -1.47 11.94 -11.81
CA VAL A 288 -2.74 11.49 -11.23
C VAL A 288 -2.53 10.87 -9.86
N ASP A 289 -1.53 9.99 -9.72
CA ASP A 289 -1.19 9.29 -8.48
C ASP A 289 -0.78 10.28 -7.37
N ALA A 290 0.08 11.24 -7.70
CA ALA A 290 0.52 12.28 -6.78
C ALA A 290 -0.65 13.16 -6.28
N ILE A 291 -1.54 13.56 -7.19
CA ILE A 291 -2.76 14.31 -6.82
C ILE A 291 -3.69 13.42 -5.98
N ALA A 292 -3.81 12.14 -6.33
CA ALA A 292 -4.64 11.18 -5.59
C ALA A 292 -4.16 11.03 -4.14
N THR A 293 -2.85 10.98 -3.90
CA THR A 293 -2.26 10.90 -2.55
C THR A 293 -2.62 12.12 -1.71
N SER A 294 -2.40 13.35 -2.22
CA SER A 294 -2.78 14.57 -1.50
C SER A 294 -4.29 14.66 -1.28
N PHE A 295 -5.09 14.25 -2.28
CA PHE A 295 -6.54 14.24 -2.19
C PHE A 295 -7.03 13.20 -1.17
N GLY A 296 -6.39 12.03 -1.09
CA GLY A 296 -6.69 11.00 -0.10
C GLY A 296 -6.56 11.48 1.35
N ALA A 297 -5.55 12.31 1.62
CA ALA A 297 -5.36 12.92 2.94
C ALA A 297 -6.57 13.73 3.41
N LEU A 298 -7.28 14.41 2.49
CA LEU A 298 -8.49 15.18 2.82
C LEU A 298 -9.65 14.28 3.29
N PHE A 299 -9.64 13.00 2.95
CA PHE A 299 -10.57 11.99 3.43
C PHE A 299 -10.06 11.26 4.68
N GLY A 300 -8.92 11.69 5.23
CA GLY A 300 -8.27 11.01 6.35
C GLY A 300 -7.69 9.64 5.98
N MET A 301 -7.47 9.39 4.69
CA MET A 301 -6.97 8.09 4.19
C MET A 301 -5.48 8.15 3.88
N PRO A 302 -4.75 7.04 4.07
CA PRO A 302 -3.34 6.92 3.67
C PRO A 302 -3.10 7.20 2.18
N SER A 303 -1.82 7.36 1.79
CA SER A 303 -1.47 7.62 0.39
C SER A 303 -2.03 6.55 -0.55
N LEU A 304 -2.58 7.02 -1.67
CA LEU A 304 -3.08 6.14 -2.72
C LEU A 304 -1.95 5.81 -3.68
N THR A 305 -1.94 4.58 -4.16
CA THR A 305 -0.94 4.09 -5.13
C THR A 305 -1.60 3.21 -6.18
N THR A 306 -0.94 3.03 -7.30
CA THR A 306 -1.39 2.07 -8.32
C THR A 306 -1.20 0.63 -7.83
N TYR A 307 -2.21 -0.22 -8.06
CA TYR A 307 -2.24 -1.60 -7.59
C TYR A 307 -1.76 -2.58 -8.65
N LEU A 308 -0.84 -3.48 -8.23
CA LEU A 308 -0.28 -4.53 -9.09
C LEU A 308 -1.36 -5.53 -9.53
N GLU A 309 -2.41 -5.68 -8.76
CA GLU A 309 -3.61 -6.49 -9.06
C GLU A 309 -4.30 -6.07 -10.36
N SER A 310 -4.06 -4.85 -10.83
CA SER A 310 -4.46 -4.42 -12.19
C SER A 310 -3.92 -5.34 -13.29
N SER A 311 -2.79 -6.03 -13.01
CA SER A 311 -2.22 -7.02 -13.94
C SER A 311 -3.16 -8.20 -14.21
N ALA A 312 -3.99 -8.57 -13.23
CA ALA A 312 -4.96 -9.66 -13.41
C ALA A 312 -6.06 -9.27 -14.41
N GLY A 313 -6.51 -8.02 -14.38
CA GLY A 313 -7.44 -7.49 -15.39
C GLY A 313 -6.82 -7.43 -16.78
N VAL A 314 -5.55 -7.04 -16.88
CA VAL A 314 -4.80 -7.05 -18.13
C VAL A 314 -4.66 -8.47 -18.69
N GLU A 315 -4.34 -9.45 -17.85
CA GLU A 315 -4.29 -10.88 -18.23
C GLU A 315 -5.66 -11.41 -18.71
N ALA A 316 -6.76 -10.88 -18.15
CA ALA A 316 -8.12 -11.18 -18.59
C ALA A 316 -8.52 -10.44 -19.90
N GLY A 317 -7.61 -9.69 -20.50
CA GLY A 317 -7.79 -9.01 -21.79
C GLY A 317 -8.09 -7.51 -21.69
N GLY A 318 -8.07 -6.90 -20.51
CA GLY A 318 -8.24 -5.46 -20.30
C GLY A 318 -7.09 -4.66 -20.89
N LYS A 319 -7.41 -3.66 -21.71
CA LYS A 319 -6.41 -2.85 -22.41
C LYS A 319 -6.59 -1.35 -22.27
N THR A 320 -7.68 -0.91 -21.70
CA THR A 320 -8.01 0.52 -21.67
C THR A 320 -8.43 0.97 -20.28
N GLY A 321 -8.56 2.28 -20.07
CA GLY A 321 -9.12 2.84 -18.87
C GLY A 321 -10.55 2.36 -18.56
N LEU A 322 -11.27 1.83 -19.56
CA LEU A 322 -12.63 1.31 -19.37
C LEU A 322 -12.65 0.11 -18.40
N THR A 323 -11.59 -0.72 -18.38
CA THR A 323 -11.41 -1.77 -17.36
C THR A 323 -11.55 -1.19 -15.95
N VAL A 324 -10.86 -0.08 -15.68
CA VAL A 324 -10.84 0.54 -14.36
C VAL A 324 -12.13 1.26 -14.02
N ILE A 325 -12.83 1.81 -15.03
CA ILE A 325 -14.19 2.33 -14.82
C ILE A 325 -15.11 1.21 -14.32
N PHE A 326 -15.06 0.03 -14.93
CA PHE A 326 -15.84 -1.11 -14.46
C PHE A 326 -15.40 -1.59 -13.07
N THR A 327 -14.10 -1.63 -12.79
CA THR A 327 -13.58 -1.90 -11.44
C THR A 327 -14.17 -0.93 -10.42
N SER A 328 -14.18 0.36 -10.73
CA SER A 328 -14.76 1.42 -9.88
C SER A 328 -16.25 1.23 -9.64
N ILE A 329 -17.01 0.80 -10.67
CA ILE A 329 -18.43 0.49 -10.53
C ILE A 329 -18.64 -0.68 -9.55
N PHE A 330 -17.83 -1.75 -9.64
CA PHE A 330 -17.92 -2.88 -8.70
C PHE A 330 -17.58 -2.47 -7.27
N PHE A 331 -16.57 -1.61 -7.07
CA PHE A 331 -16.30 -1.02 -5.76
C PHE A 331 -17.48 -0.17 -5.28
N GLY A 332 -18.11 0.62 -6.16
CA GLY A 332 -19.31 1.38 -5.83
C GLY A 332 -20.49 0.50 -5.38
N LEU A 333 -20.69 -0.63 -6.04
CA LEU A 333 -21.71 -1.61 -5.62
C LEU A 333 -21.38 -2.22 -4.27
N SER A 334 -20.09 -2.43 -3.95
CA SER A 334 -19.69 -2.96 -2.65
C SER A 334 -19.93 -2.00 -1.47
N LEU A 335 -20.15 -0.71 -1.71
CA LEU A 335 -20.59 0.23 -0.67
C LEU A 335 -21.88 -0.20 0.05
N PHE A 336 -22.81 -0.74 -0.73
CA PHE A 336 -24.09 -1.20 -0.19
C PHE A 336 -23.97 -2.57 0.50
N LEU A 337 -22.87 -3.28 0.27
CA LEU A 337 -22.54 -4.56 0.91
C LEU A 337 -21.57 -4.38 2.08
N ALA A 338 -21.41 -3.15 2.58
CA ALA A 338 -20.54 -2.81 3.70
C ALA A 338 -20.71 -3.73 4.93
N PRO A 339 -21.92 -4.13 5.37
CA PRO A 339 -22.07 -5.04 6.49
C PRO A 339 -21.37 -6.38 6.29
N LEU A 340 -21.39 -6.91 5.06
CA LEU A 340 -20.70 -8.17 4.74
C LEU A 340 -19.16 -8.03 4.81
N ALA A 341 -18.63 -6.89 4.37
CA ALA A 341 -17.19 -6.62 4.45
C ALA A 341 -16.71 -6.45 5.90
N LEU A 342 -17.54 -5.84 6.75
CA LEU A 342 -17.19 -5.52 8.13
C LEU A 342 -17.34 -6.70 9.11
N VAL A 343 -18.07 -7.74 8.74
CA VAL A 343 -18.13 -9.01 9.48
C VAL A 343 -16.83 -9.80 9.40
N ILE A 344 -16.01 -9.54 8.39
CA ILE A 344 -14.76 -10.23 8.18
C ILE A 344 -13.83 -10.00 9.39
N PRO A 345 -13.48 -11.04 10.18
CA PRO A 345 -12.69 -10.89 11.38
C PRO A 345 -11.20 -10.67 11.04
N SER A 346 -10.46 -10.08 11.98
CA SER A 346 -9.01 -9.93 11.87
C SER A 346 -8.28 -11.28 11.70
N ALA A 347 -8.85 -12.35 12.24
CA ALA A 347 -8.38 -13.72 12.05
C ALA A 347 -8.37 -14.16 10.57
N ALA A 348 -9.27 -13.61 9.74
CA ALA A 348 -9.30 -13.90 8.31
C ALA A 348 -8.40 -12.97 7.48
N THR A 349 -8.19 -11.73 7.91
CA THR A 349 -7.34 -10.77 7.20
C THR A 349 -5.87 -10.89 7.57
N GLY A 350 -5.53 -11.28 8.80
CA GLY A 350 -4.17 -11.44 9.29
C GLY A 350 -3.30 -12.36 8.39
N PRO A 351 -3.76 -13.56 8.03
CA PRO A 351 -3.05 -14.47 7.12
C PRO A 351 -2.71 -13.83 5.76
N VAL A 352 -3.62 -13.02 5.21
CA VAL A 352 -3.41 -12.33 3.93
C VAL A 352 -2.34 -11.25 4.07
N LEU A 353 -2.33 -10.51 5.18
CA LEU A 353 -1.27 -9.52 5.46
C LEU A 353 0.10 -10.19 5.61
N ILE A 354 0.17 -11.34 6.29
CA ILE A 354 1.41 -12.13 6.38
C ILE A 354 1.89 -12.53 4.97
N TYR A 355 0.99 -13.01 4.13
CA TYR A 355 1.33 -13.43 2.76
C TYR A 355 1.79 -12.24 1.89
N ILE A 356 1.14 -11.08 2.00
CA ILE A 356 1.57 -9.86 1.31
C ILE A 356 2.98 -9.47 1.76
N GLY A 357 3.27 -9.57 3.05
CA GLY A 357 4.62 -9.34 3.58
C GLY A 357 5.66 -10.28 2.99
N ILE A 358 5.34 -11.57 2.83
CA ILE A 358 6.21 -12.56 2.17
C ILE A 358 6.51 -12.15 0.72
N ASN A 359 5.52 -11.69 -0.03
CA ASN A 359 5.72 -11.25 -1.41
C ASN A 359 6.63 -10.00 -1.49
N MET A 360 6.44 -9.04 -0.59
CA MET A 360 7.26 -7.82 -0.55
C MET A 360 8.70 -8.12 -0.13
N LEU A 361 8.92 -9.13 0.73
CA LEU A 361 10.25 -9.60 1.10
C LEU A 361 11.05 -10.11 -0.11
N GLY A 362 10.37 -10.56 -1.16
CA GLY A 362 10.99 -10.95 -2.43
C GLY A 362 11.87 -9.85 -3.05
N ALA A 363 11.67 -8.57 -2.71
CA ALA A 363 12.49 -7.46 -3.16
C ALA A 363 13.97 -7.59 -2.72
N MET A 364 14.25 -8.30 -1.62
CA MET A 364 15.62 -8.55 -1.15
C MET A 364 16.49 -9.28 -2.16
N ARG A 365 15.91 -10.03 -3.08
CA ARG A 365 16.65 -10.73 -4.15
C ARG A 365 17.41 -9.78 -5.08
N ASN A 366 17.00 -8.52 -5.14
CA ASN A 366 17.58 -7.49 -6.00
C ASN A 366 18.66 -6.66 -5.28
N ILE A 367 19.00 -7.00 -4.04
CA ILE A 367 20.10 -6.38 -3.29
C ILE A 367 21.41 -7.06 -3.70
N ASP A 368 22.43 -6.26 -3.99
CA ASP A 368 23.76 -6.76 -4.29
C ASP A 368 24.47 -7.19 -3.00
N TYR A 369 24.47 -8.48 -2.73
CA TYR A 369 25.14 -9.05 -1.54
C TYR A 369 26.66 -9.16 -1.71
N SER A 370 27.21 -8.88 -2.88
CA SER A 370 28.66 -8.86 -3.13
C SER A 370 29.31 -7.55 -2.67
N ASP A 371 28.54 -6.45 -2.62
CA ASP A 371 29.01 -5.14 -2.14
C ASP A 371 28.52 -4.88 -0.70
N ILE A 372 29.46 -4.97 0.25
CA ILE A 372 29.21 -4.73 1.68
C ILE A 372 28.59 -3.35 1.93
N THR A 373 28.90 -2.36 1.08
CA THR A 373 28.36 -0.99 1.20
C THR A 373 26.90 -0.86 0.75
N GLU A 374 26.36 -1.89 0.13
CA GLU A 374 24.96 -1.99 -0.30
C GLU A 374 24.15 -2.85 0.67
N TYR A 375 24.61 -4.08 0.99
CA TYR A 375 23.78 -5.01 1.75
C TYR A 375 23.71 -4.70 3.25
N ILE A 376 24.77 -4.14 3.89
CA ILE A 376 24.70 -3.81 5.32
C ILE A 376 23.68 -2.71 5.59
N PRO A 377 23.68 -1.55 4.91
CA PRO A 377 22.62 -0.56 5.10
C PRO A 377 21.21 -1.11 4.81
N ALA A 378 21.09 -1.97 3.78
CA ALA A 378 19.84 -2.64 3.46
C ALA A 378 19.38 -3.56 4.61
N PHE A 379 20.27 -4.36 5.17
CA PHE A 379 19.98 -5.21 6.34
C PHE A 379 19.56 -4.37 7.55
N LEU A 380 20.26 -3.28 7.84
CA LEU A 380 19.91 -2.38 8.94
C LEU A 380 18.54 -1.75 8.75
N CYS A 381 18.19 -1.34 7.50
CA CYS A 381 16.87 -0.82 7.18
C CYS A 381 15.77 -1.81 7.57
N VAL A 382 15.85 -3.05 7.09
CA VAL A 382 14.87 -4.10 7.36
C VAL A 382 14.79 -4.42 8.85
N THR A 383 15.95 -4.62 9.47
CA THR A 383 16.06 -5.05 10.86
C THR A 383 15.50 -4.01 11.83
N PHE A 384 15.91 -2.74 11.68
CA PHE A 384 15.43 -1.68 12.57
C PHE A 384 13.96 -1.29 12.31
N THR A 385 13.45 -1.48 11.09
CA THR A 385 12.00 -1.38 10.84
C THR A 385 11.21 -2.34 11.74
N ILE A 386 11.70 -3.58 11.90
CA ILE A 386 11.01 -4.59 12.71
C ILE A 386 11.27 -4.38 14.20
N PHE A 387 12.52 -4.21 14.60
CA PHE A 387 12.91 -4.12 16.03
C PHE A 387 12.36 -2.88 16.70
N ALA A 388 12.36 -1.74 16.01
CA ALA A 388 11.77 -0.52 16.51
C ALA A 388 10.25 -0.42 16.26
N ASN A 389 9.65 -1.42 15.60
CA ASN A 389 8.24 -1.43 15.21
C ASN A 389 7.83 -0.12 14.48
N ASN A 390 8.77 0.45 13.72
CA ASN A 390 8.63 1.75 13.05
C ASN A 390 9.49 1.80 11.79
N ILE A 391 8.84 2.04 10.65
CA ILE A 391 9.47 2.06 9.33
C ILE A 391 10.45 3.25 9.19
N ALA A 392 10.11 4.40 9.77
CA ALA A 392 10.97 5.57 9.71
C ALA A 392 12.33 5.31 10.39
N ASN A 393 12.34 4.60 11.52
CA ASN A 393 13.56 4.23 12.23
C ASN A 393 14.49 3.37 11.35
N GLY A 394 13.92 2.41 10.60
CA GLY A 394 14.69 1.61 9.65
C GLY A 394 15.41 2.45 8.60
N ILE A 395 14.70 3.41 8.02
CA ILE A 395 15.25 4.33 7.01
C ILE A 395 16.31 5.25 7.63
N CYS A 396 16.02 5.82 8.81
CA CYS A 396 16.91 6.77 9.47
C CYS A 396 18.21 6.12 9.99
N VAL A 397 18.23 4.82 10.26
CA VAL A 397 19.48 4.08 10.55
C VAL A 397 20.23 3.74 9.25
N ALA A 398 19.51 3.35 8.20
CA ALA A 398 20.11 2.86 6.98
C ALA A 398 20.82 3.96 6.15
N LEU A 399 20.23 5.16 6.05
CA LEU A 399 20.81 6.25 5.25
C LEU A 399 22.16 6.74 5.80
N PRO A 400 22.34 7.02 7.12
CA PRO A 400 23.66 7.33 7.67
C PRO A 400 24.66 6.19 7.50
N ALA A 401 24.25 4.94 7.74
CA ALA A 401 25.11 3.79 7.55
C ALA A 401 25.60 3.66 6.10
N TYR A 402 24.70 3.85 5.13
CA TYR A 402 25.06 3.87 3.71
C TYR A 402 26.10 4.95 3.40
N LEU A 403 25.88 6.18 3.88
CA LEU A 403 26.79 7.30 3.67
C LEU A 403 28.19 6.99 4.23
N VAL A 404 28.26 6.57 5.48
CA VAL A 404 29.53 6.25 6.17
C VAL A 404 30.28 5.14 5.40
N MET A 405 29.60 4.06 5.03
CA MET A 405 30.22 2.94 4.34
C MET A 405 30.71 3.31 2.94
N LYS A 406 29.99 4.15 2.18
CA LYS A 406 30.44 4.65 0.88
C LYS A 406 31.68 5.55 1.01
N ILE A 407 31.71 6.40 2.04
CA ILE A 407 32.90 7.24 2.33
C ILE A 407 34.09 6.36 2.70
N ALA A 408 33.93 5.41 3.62
CA ALA A 408 34.98 4.51 4.05
C ALA A 408 35.53 3.63 2.91
N ALA A 409 34.68 3.25 1.97
CA ALA A 409 35.08 2.50 0.78
C ALA A 409 35.71 3.36 -0.33
N GLY A 410 35.90 4.68 -0.12
CA GLY A 410 36.43 5.60 -1.14
C GLY A 410 35.48 5.87 -2.31
N LYS A 411 34.20 5.47 -2.19
CA LYS A 411 33.18 5.60 -3.26
C LYS A 411 32.41 6.93 -3.19
N ILE A 412 33.02 8.02 -2.68
CA ILE A 412 32.39 9.33 -2.46
C ILE A 412 31.73 9.89 -3.75
N LYS A 413 32.36 9.68 -4.89
CA LYS A 413 31.85 10.14 -6.20
C LYS A 413 30.49 9.50 -6.59
N LYS A 414 30.10 8.40 -5.93
CA LYS A 414 28.80 7.73 -6.15
C LYS A 414 27.68 8.28 -5.25
N ILE A 415 27.98 9.24 -4.38
CA ILE A 415 27.04 9.81 -3.45
C ILE A 415 26.48 11.10 -4.04
N GLU A 416 25.17 11.16 -4.23
CA GLU A 416 24.50 12.38 -4.66
C GLU A 416 24.49 13.43 -3.51
N PRO A 417 24.71 14.72 -3.80
CA PRO A 417 24.76 15.76 -2.76
C PRO A 417 23.52 15.81 -1.86
N VAL A 418 22.33 15.51 -2.39
CA VAL A 418 21.08 15.45 -1.63
C VAL A 418 21.10 14.38 -0.55
N MET A 419 21.91 13.33 -0.68
CA MET A 419 22.05 12.30 0.35
C MET A 419 22.57 12.87 1.68
N TYR A 420 23.48 13.85 1.65
CA TYR A 420 23.98 14.49 2.87
C TYR A 420 22.86 15.24 3.60
N VAL A 421 21.96 15.88 2.85
CA VAL A 421 20.78 16.56 3.42
C VAL A 421 19.83 15.54 4.06
N LEU A 422 19.55 14.43 3.39
CA LEU A 422 18.70 13.37 3.93
C LEU A 422 19.28 12.76 5.21
N VAL A 423 20.59 12.52 5.25
CA VAL A 423 21.27 12.03 6.45
C VAL A 423 21.19 13.05 7.59
N ALA A 424 21.40 14.35 7.30
CA ALA A 424 21.25 15.38 8.32
C ALA A 424 19.82 15.39 8.91
N VAL A 425 18.79 15.24 8.06
CA VAL A 425 17.40 15.12 8.50
C VAL A 425 17.18 13.89 9.37
N CYS A 426 17.74 12.73 9.02
CA CYS A 426 17.65 11.52 9.83
C CYS A 426 18.33 11.69 11.20
N LEU A 427 19.46 12.37 11.26
CA LEU A 427 20.14 12.66 12.52
C LEU A 427 19.35 13.65 13.39
N LEU A 428 18.75 14.68 12.79
CA LEU A 428 17.84 15.58 13.50
C LEU A 428 16.60 14.87 14.02
N TYR A 429 16.06 13.91 13.29
CA TYR A 429 14.96 13.07 13.76
C TYR A 429 15.36 12.30 15.04
N PHE A 430 16.50 11.62 15.04
CA PHE A 430 16.97 10.93 16.26
C PHE A 430 17.21 11.89 17.42
N TYR A 431 17.75 13.09 17.14
CA TYR A 431 17.91 14.12 18.18
C TYR A 431 16.56 14.57 18.77
N SER A 432 15.50 14.59 17.97
CA SER A 432 14.16 14.99 18.43
C SER A 432 13.43 13.91 19.27
N ILE A 433 13.91 12.66 19.23
CA ILE A 433 13.34 11.53 19.99
C ILE A 433 14.06 11.36 21.36
N ILE A 434 15.31 11.84 21.45
CA ILE A 434 16.09 11.81 22.70
C ILE A 434 15.65 12.97 23.60
#